data_95f7b5decd48adac3e5f50a1bb01d984
#
_entry.id   95f7b5decd48adac3e5f50a1bb01d984
#
_cell.length_a   1.000
_cell.length_b   1.000
_cell.length_c   1.000
_cell.angle_alpha   90.00
_cell.angle_beta   90.00
_cell.angle_gamma   90.00
#
_symmetry.space_group_name_H-M   'P 1'
#
loop_
_entity.id
_entity.type
_entity.pdbx_description
1 polymer ?
#
loop_
_entity_poly.entity_id
_entity_poly.type
_entity_poly.pdbx_seq_one_letter_code
_entity_poly.pdbx_strand_id
1 'polypeptide(L)'
;MEACLSEGRAEPRLSERQRQVESHANISNRGFYAIQRSTGIVAPDPVEKDKDGNPVMKPKYGLHALRHFFASWVIERNFSPKRVQALLGHSSIQMTFDVYGHLFPSLEDDHAKFAAGELALVAAGKVIATGFPGGR
;
A
#
# COMPACT_ATOMS: atom_id res chain seq x y z
N MET A 1 49.28 -7.04 18.43
CA MET A 1 48.65 -5.78 18.87
C MET A 1 48.31 -4.99 17.63
N GLU A 2 47.15 -5.18 17.09
CA GLU A 2 46.68 -4.38 15.94
C GLU A 2 45.34 -3.76 16.35
N ALA A 3 45.38 -2.45 16.45
CA ALA A 3 44.24 -1.64 16.76
C ALA A 3 43.32 -1.54 15.52
N CYS A 4 42.16 -2.18 15.55
CA CYS A 4 41.12 -2.05 14.57
C CYS A 4 40.49 -0.66 14.74
N LEU A 5 40.91 0.29 13.90
CA LEU A 5 40.27 1.58 13.79
C LEU A 5 38.89 1.40 13.12
N SER A 6 37.84 1.44 13.91
CA SER A 6 36.49 1.57 13.41
C SER A 6 36.31 2.99 12.83
N GLU A 7 36.49 3.14 11.53
CA GLU A 7 36.08 4.34 10.82
C GLU A 7 34.55 4.42 10.85
N GLY A 8 34.07 5.22 11.79
CA GLY A 8 32.66 5.64 11.83
C GLY A 8 32.34 6.41 10.54
N ARG A 9 31.68 5.75 9.63
CA ARG A 9 31.09 6.38 8.43
C ARG A 9 30.08 7.41 8.90
N ALA A 10 30.51 8.69 8.96
CA ALA A 10 29.64 9.79 9.26
C ALA A 10 28.58 9.86 8.16
N GLU A 11 27.32 9.57 8.50
CA GLU A 11 26.22 9.79 7.60
C GLU A 11 26.20 11.27 7.16
N PRO A 12 26.03 11.56 5.86
CA PRO A 12 26.00 12.93 5.38
C PRO A 12 24.83 13.66 6.06
N ARG A 13 25.15 14.64 6.89
CA ARG A 13 24.15 15.51 7.51
C ARG A 13 23.47 16.29 6.41
N LEU A 14 22.19 16.03 6.20
CA LEU A 14 21.34 16.82 5.31
C LEU A 14 21.44 18.29 5.70
N SER A 15 21.65 19.16 4.72
CA SER A 15 21.66 20.61 4.95
C SER A 15 20.31 21.07 5.54
N GLU A 16 20.28 22.22 6.21
CA GLU A 16 19.03 22.75 6.77
C GLU A 16 17.92 22.91 5.72
N ARG A 17 18.26 23.24 4.48
CA ARG A 17 17.31 23.26 3.35
C ARG A 17 16.71 21.89 3.05
N GLN A 18 17.45 20.82 3.28
CA GLN A 18 16.99 19.42 3.07
C GLN A 18 16.15 18.90 4.23
N ARG A 19 16.16 19.57 5.39
CA ARG A 19 15.36 19.25 6.56
C ARG A 19 13.99 19.92 6.58
N GLN A 20 13.75 20.89 5.71
CA GLN A 20 12.41 21.47 5.61
C GLN A 20 11.46 20.43 5.03
N VAL A 21 10.47 20.05 5.83
CA VAL A 21 9.37 19.20 5.37
C VAL A 21 8.66 19.97 4.25
N GLU A 22 8.74 19.43 3.03
CA GLU A 22 8.02 19.98 1.89
C GLU A 22 6.52 20.05 2.20
N SER A 23 5.90 21.18 1.94
CA SER A 23 4.46 21.31 2.14
C SER A 23 3.72 20.40 1.15
N HIS A 24 2.57 19.87 1.57
CA HIS A 24 1.68 19.09 0.71
C HIS A 24 1.38 19.81 -0.62
N ALA A 25 1.20 21.12 -0.58
CA ALA A 25 0.95 21.93 -1.77
C ALA A 25 2.16 21.94 -2.73
N ASN A 26 3.39 22.02 -2.20
CA ASN A 26 4.59 21.99 -3.02
C ASN A 26 4.77 20.63 -3.70
N ILE A 27 4.63 19.52 -2.94
CA ILE A 27 4.71 18.17 -3.48
C ILE A 27 3.66 17.96 -4.56
N SER A 28 2.42 18.38 -4.31
CA SER A 28 1.33 18.26 -5.27
C SER A 28 1.57 19.09 -6.52
N ASN A 29 1.79 20.40 -6.37
CA ASN A 29 1.79 21.33 -7.51
C ASN A 29 3.08 21.28 -8.34
N ARG A 30 4.25 21.19 -7.68
CA ARG A 30 5.56 21.22 -8.32
C ARG A 30 6.02 19.83 -8.77
N GLY A 31 5.61 18.78 -8.06
CA GLY A 31 5.96 17.40 -8.36
C GLY A 31 4.84 16.70 -9.12
N PHE A 32 3.87 16.19 -8.39
CA PHE A 32 2.89 15.24 -8.90
C PHE A 32 2.02 15.79 -10.05
N TYR A 33 1.51 17.01 -9.90
CA TYR A 33 0.67 17.62 -10.94
C TYR A 33 1.48 18.07 -12.16
N ALA A 34 2.73 18.48 -11.96
CA ALA A 34 3.61 18.81 -13.07
C ALA A 34 3.90 17.56 -13.94
N ILE A 35 4.17 16.41 -13.30
CA ILE A 35 4.37 15.15 -14.00
C ILE A 35 3.11 14.75 -14.80
N GLN A 36 1.93 14.84 -14.19
CA GLN A 36 0.69 14.49 -14.89
C GLN A 36 0.46 15.37 -16.13
N ARG A 37 0.74 16.67 -16.03
CA ARG A 37 0.63 17.58 -17.19
C ARG A 37 1.64 17.21 -18.29
N SER A 38 2.88 16.92 -17.93
CA SER A 38 3.93 16.59 -18.91
C SER A 38 3.69 15.24 -19.60
N THR A 39 3.02 14.30 -18.92
CA THR A 39 2.69 12.97 -19.46
C THR A 39 1.31 12.89 -20.11
N GLY A 40 0.55 14.00 -20.12
CA GLY A 40 -0.79 14.02 -20.70
C GLY A 40 -1.87 13.34 -19.83
N ILE A 41 -1.57 13.03 -18.57
CA ILE A 41 -2.54 12.46 -17.61
C ILE A 41 -3.39 13.61 -17.05
N VAL A 42 -4.26 14.14 -17.88
CA VAL A 42 -5.14 15.26 -17.55
C VAL A 42 -6.58 14.94 -17.90
N ALA A 43 -7.51 15.66 -17.29
CA ALA A 43 -8.93 15.57 -17.57
C ALA A 43 -9.53 16.97 -17.70
N PRO A 44 -10.60 17.13 -18.50
CA PRO A 44 -11.30 18.41 -18.61
C PRO A 44 -11.98 18.76 -17.26
N ASP A 45 -11.79 19.98 -16.80
CA ASP A 45 -12.52 20.48 -15.65
C ASP A 45 -13.98 20.76 -16.03
N PRO A 46 -14.96 20.23 -15.29
CA PRO A 46 -16.37 20.41 -15.62
C PRO A 46 -16.87 21.86 -15.41
N VAL A 47 -16.16 22.65 -14.62
CA VAL A 47 -16.59 23.98 -14.20
C VAL A 47 -15.77 25.08 -14.84
N GLU A 48 -14.44 24.92 -14.83
CA GLU A 48 -13.53 25.96 -15.30
C GLU A 48 -13.31 25.89 -16.81
N LYS A 49 -13.58 27.01 -17.47
CA LYS A 49 -13.37 27.19 -18.92
C LYS A 49 -12.33 28.24 -19.18
N ASP A 50 -11.60 28.09 -20.28
CA ASP A 50 -10.66 29.09 -20.79
C ASP A 50 -11.40 30.28 -21.43
N LYS A 51 -10.62 31.25 -21.95
CA LYS A 51 -11.17 32.46 -22.59
C LYS A 51 -11.98 32.15 -23.85
N ASP A 52 -11.74 31.00 -24.46
CA ASP A 52 -12.39 30.56 -25.70
C ASP A 52 -13.59 29.64 -25.42
N GLY A 53 -13.92 29.42 -24.14
CA GLY A 53 -15.04 28.60 -23.69
C GLY A 53 -14.76 27.09 -23.62
N ASN A 54 -13.54 26.66 -23.88
CA ASN A 54 -13.14 25.26 -23.78
C ASN A 54 -12.84 24.87 -22.32
N PRO A 55 -13.08 23.60 -21.93
CA PRO A 55 -12.76 23.14 -20.59
C PRO A 55 -11.25 23.19 -20.31
N VAL A 56 -10.86 23.74 -19.16
CA VAL A 56 -9.45 23.77 -18.73
C VAL A 56 -9.00 22.35 -18.37
N MET A 57 -7.87 21.92 -18.92
CA MET A 57 -7.30 20.60 -18.64
C MET A 57 -6.54 20.61 -17.30
N LYS A 58 -7.02 19.83 -16.34
CA LYS A 58 -6.41 19.70 -14.99
C LYS A 58 -5.82 18.32 -14.77
N PRO A 59 -4.83 18.18 -13.85
CA PRO A 59 -4.34 16.86 -13.43
C PRO A 59 -5.48 15.96 -13.02
N LYS A 60 -5.51 14.73 -13.57
CA LYS A 60 -6.61 13.79 -13.39
C LYS A 60 -6.68 13.21 -11.97
N TYR A 61 -5.53 13.02 -11.32
CA TYR A 61 -5.44 12.35 -10.03
C TYR A 61 -4.85 13.26 -8.95
N GLY A 62 -5.44 13.21 -7.75
CA GLY A 62 -4.82 13.76 -6.54
C GLY A 62 -3.81 12.79 -5.91
N LEU A 63 -3.01 13.25 -4.96
CA LEU A 63 -2.05 12.40 -4.23
C LEU A 63 -2.71 11.19 -3.54
N HIS A 64 -3.98 11.31 -3.14
CA HIS A 64 -4.73 10.20 -2.54
C HIS A 64 -4.88 9.00 -3.47
N ALA A 65 -4.90 9.22 -4.78
CA ALA A 65 -4.95 8.14 -5.75
C ALA A 65 -3.73 7.21 -5.68
N LEU A 66 -2.55 7.77 -5.38
CA LEU A 66 -1.33 6.96 -5.15
C LEU A 66 -1.46 6.08 -3.91
N ARG A 67 -2.10 6.60 -2.86
CA ARG A 67 -2.37 5.83 -1.63
C ARG A 67 -3.32 4.67 -1.90
N HIS A 68 -4.40 4.91 -2.64
CA HIS A 68 -5.33 3.86 -3.04
C HIS A 68 -4.66 2.81 -3.94
N PHE A 69 -3.88 3.25 -4.92
CA PHE A 69 -3.11 2.35 -5.77
C PHE A 69 -2.16 1.47 -4.94
N PHE A 70 -1.40 2.07 -4.02
CA PHE A 70 -0.49 1.32 -3.14
C PHE A 70 -1.24 0.31 -2.28
N ALA A 71 -2.37 0.70 -1.68
CA ALA A 71 -3.20 -0.20 -0.87
C ALA A 71 -3.68 -1.40 -1.68
N SER A 72 -4.27 -1.18 -2.85
CA SER A 72 -4.73 -2.25 -3.74
C SER A 72 -3.58 -3.17 -4.15
N TRP A 73 -2.43 -2.58 -4.50
CA TRP A 73 -1.24 -3.34 -4.91
C TRP A 73 -0.69 -4.26 -3.82
N VAL A 74 -0.66 -3.83 -2.54
CA VAL A 74 -0.18 -4.70 -1.45
C VAL A 74 -1.22 -5.77 -1.08
N ILE A 75 -2.52 -5.46 -1.16
CA ILE A 75 -3.60 -6.43 -0.93
C ILE A 75 -3.55 -7.54 -1.99
N GLU A 76 -3.41 -7.18 -3.25
CA GLU A 76 -3.29 -8.11 -4.38
C GLU A 76 -2.09 -9.07 -4.23
N ARG A 77 -1.06 -8.65 -3.48
CA ARG A 77 0.09 -9.49 -3.09
C ARG A 77 -0.12 -10.29 -1.81
N ASN A 78 -1.37 -10.44 -1.38
CA ASN A 78 -1.76 -11.21 -0.20
C ASN A 78 -1.15 -10.71 1.13
N PHE A 79 -0.88 -9.41 1.25
CA PHE A 79 -0.53 -8.84 2.55
C PHE A 79 -1.73 -8.90 3.49
N SER A 80 -1.49 -9.32 4.73
CA SER A 80 -2.56 -9.39 5.72
C SER A 80 -3.17 -8.01 6.01
N PRO A 81 -4.46 -7.91 6.35
CA PRO A 81 -5.11 -6.64 6.65
C PRO A 81 -4.37 -5.82 7.72
N LYS A 82 -3.81 -6.49 8.72
CA LYS A 82 -3.00 -5.83 9.77
C LYS A 82 -1.73 -5.21 9.23
N ARG A 83 -1.08 -5.85 8.28
CA ARG A 83 0.11 -5.31 7.62
C ARG A 83 -0.24 -4.11 6.75
N VAL A 84 -1.35 -4.20 6.01
CA VAL A 84 -1.87 -3.08 5.20
C VAL A 84 -2.21 -1.88 6.09
N GLN A 85 -2.89 -2.10 7.22
CA GLN A 85 -3.15 -1.06 8.21
C GLN A 85 -1.87 -0.32 8.63
N ALA A 86 -0.84 -1.08 9.00
CA ALA A 86 0.43 -0.51 9.45
C ALA A 86 1.14 0.28 8.35
N LEU A 87 1.20 -0.25 7.12
CA LEU A 87 1.81 0.41 5.97
C LEU A 87 1.09 1.70 5.57
N LEU A 88 -0.23 1.73 5.70
CA LEU A 88 -1.03 2.92 5.43
C LEU A 88 -1.03 3.91 6.61
N GLY A 89 -0.58 3.52 7.79
CA GLY A 89 -0.64 4.37 9.00
C GLY A 89 -2.08 4.60 9.48
N HIS A 90 -3.00 3.66 9.25
CA HIS A 90 -4.36 3.76 9.76
C HIS A 90 -4.38 3.53 11.28
N SER A 91 -5.08 4.38 12.01
CA SER A 91 -5.20 4.27 13.47
C SER A 91 -5.96 3.02 13.93
N SER A 92 -6.89 2.53 13.10
CA SER A 92 -7.65 1.30 13.36
C SER A 92 -7.70 0.39 12.15
N ILE A 93 -7.88 -0.90 12.40
CA ILE A 93 -8.09 -1.90 11.35
C ILE A 93 -9.42 -1.66 10.63
N GLN A 94 -10.41 -1.13 11.33
CA GLN A 94 -11.72 -0.82 10.77
C GLN A 94 -11.60 0.14 9.59
N MET A 95 -10.79 1.20 9.68
CA MET A 95 -10.53 2.11 8.56
C MET A 95 -9.99 1.40 7.32
N THR A 96 -9.20 0.33 7.51
CA THR A 96 -8.70 -0.46 6.38
C THR A 96 -9.82 -1.28 5.74
N PHE A 97 -10.67 -1.90 6.55
CA PHE A 97 -11.79 -2.69 6.05
C PHE A 97 -12.91 -1.85 5.44
N ASP A 98 -13.21 -0.68 6.00
CA ASP A 98 -14.24 0.22 5.47
C ASP A 98 -13.94 0.65 4.03
N VAL A 99 -12.65 0.86 3.72
CA VAL A 99 -12.23 1.33 2.39
C VAL A 99 -11.82 0.18 1.47
N TYR A 100 -11.13 -0.82 1.97
CA TYR A 100 -10.47 -1.85 1.16
C TYR A 100 -10.97 -3.28 1.45
N GLY A 101 -11.97 -3.45 2.33
CA GLY A 101 -12.46 -4.77 2.74
C GLY A 101 -12.85 -5.66 1.57
N HIS A 102 -13.45 -5.05 0.54
CA HIS A 102 -13.88 -5.74 -0.68
C HIS A 102 -12.73 -6.27 -1.56
N LEU A 103 -11.48 -5.86 -1.30
CA LEU A 103 -10.29 -6.32 -2.03
C LEU A 103 -9.61 -7.50 -1.34
N PHE A 104 -9.97 -7.81 -0.10
CA PHE A 104 -9.41 -8.97 0.59
C PHE A 104 -10.14 -10.26 0.17
N PRO A 105 -9.42 -11.40 0.16
CA PRO A 105 -10.03 -12.70 -0.14
C PRO A 105 -11.25 -12.94 0.74
N SER A 106 -12.32 -13.47 0.15
CA SER A 106 -13.53 -13.81 0.87
C SER A 106 -13.37 -15.16 1.61
N LEU A 107 -14.28 -15.43 2.57
CA LEU A 107 -14.33 -16.74 3.24
C LEU A 107 -14.57 -17.88 2.25
N GLU A 108 -15.22 -17.62 1.12
CA GLU A 108 -15.46 -18.61 0.06
C GLU A 108 -14.15 -19.05 -0.60
N ASP A 109 -13.22 -18.12 -0.83
CA ASP A 109 -11.87 -18.45 -1.33
C ASP A 109 -11.09 -19.31 -0.33
N ASP A 110 -11.30 -19.08 0.97
CA ASP A 110 -10.66 -19.85 2.03
C ASP A 110 -11.22 -21.26 2.12
N HIS A 111 -12.51 -21.47 1.91
CA HIS A 111 -13.11 -22.81 1.85
C HIS A 111 -12.48 -23.66 0.73
N ALA A 112 -12.25 -23.09 -0.44
CA ALA A 112 -11.58 -23.80 -1.54
C ALA A 112 -10.13 -24.18 -1.19
N LYS A 113 -9.40 -23.30 -0.50
CA LYS A 113 -8.04 -23.56 -0.03
C LYS A 113 -8.00 -24.65 1.04
N PHE A 114 -8.97 -24.64 1.99
CA PHE A 114 -9.08 -25.69 3.01
C PHE A 114 -9.38 -27.06 2.39
N ALA A 115 -10.33 -27.15 1.47
CA ALA A 115 -10.66 -28.38 0.79
C ALA A 115 -9.47 -28.95 -0.02
N ALA A 116 -8.73 -28.09 -0.72
CA ALA A 116 -7.52 -28.49 -1.43
C ALA A 116 -6.41 -28.96 -0.47
N GLY A 117 -6.24 -28.28 0.66
CA GLY A 117 -5.29 -28.67 1.71
C GLY A 117 -5.63 -30.01 2.35
N GLU A 118 -6.91 -30.27 2.62
CA GLU A 118 -7.39 -31.54 3.19
C GLU A 118 -7.13 -32.70 2.23
N LEU A 119 -7.44 -32.53 0.95
CA LEU A 119 -7.12 -33.52 -0.09
C LEU A 119 -5.62 -33.82 -0.18
N ALA A 120 -4.79 -32.80 -0.10
CA ALA A 120 -3.33 -32.97 -0.13
C ALA A 120 -2.81 -33.71 1.10
N LEU A 121 -3.38 -33.49 2.29
CA LEU A 121 -3.03 -34.18 3.53
C LEU A 121 -3.41 -35.68 3.45
N VAL A 122 -4.61 -35.98 2.94
CA VAL A 122 -5.07 -37.33 2.74
C VAL A 122 -4.20 -38.08 1.71
N ALA A 123 -3.87 -37.42 0.59
CA ALA A 123 -3.03 -38.00 -0.45
C ALA A 123 -1.59 -38.23 0.02
N ALA A 124 -1.06 -37.42 0.92
CA ALA A 124 0.27 -37.59 1.50
C ALA A 124 0.37 -38.69 2.57
N GLY A 125 -0.74 -39.38 2.92
CA GLY A 125 -0.76 -40.46 3.91
C GLY A 125 -0.39 -39.99 5.33
N LYS A 126 -0.35 -38.72 5.60
CA LYS A 126 -0.06 -38.15 6.92
C LYS A 126 -1.36 -37.97 7.72
N VAL A 127 -1.98 -39.10 8.08
CA VAL A 127 -2.97 -39.06 9.17
C VAL A 127 -2.18 -38.95 10.47
N ILE A 128 -1.99 -37.74 10.96
CA ILE A 128 -1.57 -37.51 12.35
C ILE A 128 -2.80 -37.89 13.18
N ALA A 129 -2.80 -39.10 13.72
CA ALA A 129 -3.73 -39.46 14.78
C ALA A 129 -3.45 -38.58 16.00
N THR A 130 -4.10 -37.42 16.07
CA THR A 130 -4.12 -36.61 17.28
C THR A 130 -4.99 -37.30 18.31
N GLY A 131 -4.38 -38.27 19.00
CA GLY A 131 -4.94 -38.79 20.25
C GLY A 131 -4.94 -37.65 21.25
N PHE A 132 -6.07 -36.99 21.46
CA PHE A 132 -6.28 -36.17 22.65
C PHE A 132 -6.13 -37.06 23.87
N PRO A 133 -5.17 -36.84 24.78
CA PRO A 133 -5.17 -37.54 26.05
C PRO A 133 -6.40 -37.08 26.83
N GLY A 134 -7.35 -37.96 26.99
CA GLY A 134 -8.55 -37.73 27.77
C GLY A 134 -8.17 -37.35 29.19
N GLY A 135 -8.52 -36.10 29.56
CA GLY A 135 -8.41 -35.66 30.95
C GLY A 135 -9.31 -36.47 31.88
N ARG A 136 -8.73 -36.87 33.00
CA ARG A 136 -9.46 -37.26 34.23
C ARG A 136 -9.57 -36.06 35.12
#